data_da512120fc03e5000fd4aba4a0eff7f9
#
_entry.id   da512120fc03e5000fd4aba4a0eff7f9
#
_cell.length_a   1.000
_cell.length_b   1.000
_cell.length_c   1.000
_cell.angle_alpha   90.00
_cell.angle_beta   90.00
_cell.angle_gamma   90.00
#
_symmetry.space_group_name_H-M   'P 1'
#
loop_
_entity.id
_entity.type
_entity.pdbx_description
1 polymer ?
#
loop_
_entity_poly.entity_id
_entity_poly.type
_entity_poly.pdbx_seq_one_letter_code
_entity_poly.pdbx_strand_id
1 'polypeptide(L)'
;MLRRSGTVRCPGAWEAVHGHVEAGETPVAAAVRELGEETGFTAERLYNLSRMEAFYLHRTDQVALIPVFAAVIDPAALVVLSGEHDGWRWLPLAKAGQELAWPRERRSLEDVAILLGSGGAGPLEDVLRVF
;
A
#
# COMPACT_ATOMS: atom_id res chain seq x y z
N MET A 1 6.87 -0.48 5.32
CA MET A 1 5.78 -0.44 6.32
C MET A 1 5.89 0.83 7.11
N LEU A 2 4.77 1.39 7.48
CA LEU A 2 4.62 2.61 8.27
C LEU A 2 4.03 2.27 9.64
N ARG A 3 4.42 2.97 10.70
CA ARG A 3 3.86 2.79 12.02
C ARG A 3 2.94 3.96 12.35
N ARG A 4 1.70 3.66 12.69
CA ARG A 4 0.71 4.68 13.05
C ARG A 4 1.10 5.43 14.31
N SER A 5 1.03 6.75 14.24
CA SER A 5 1.39 7.63 15.36
C SER A 5 0.40 7.51 16.53
N GLY A 6 0.81 7.99 17.69
CA GLY A 6 -0.03 7.99 18.90
C GLY A 6 -1.27 8.88 18.81
N THR A 7 -1.36 9.74 17.81
CA THR A 7 -2.46 10.73 17.64
C THR A 7 -3.58 10.27 16.72
N VAL A 8 -3.40 9.14 16.02
CA VAL A 8 -4.39 8.60 15.07
C VAL A 8 -4.97 7.28 15.56
N ARG A 9 -5.97 6.76 14.83
CA ARG A 9 -6.58 5.45 15.14
C ARG A 9 -5.57 4.32 15.00
N CYS A 10 -5.72 3.27 15.81
CA CYS A 10 -4.83 2.11 15.85
C CYS A 10 -3.36 2.46 16.10
N PRO A 11 -3.03 3.24 17.15
CA PRO A 11 -1.67 3.69 17.40
C PRO A 11 -0.71 2.51 17.56
N GLY A 12 0.49 2.64 16.97
CA GLY A 12 1.52 1.62 17.00
C GLY A 12 1.34 0.46 16.02
N ALA A 13 0.21 0.38 15.29
CA ALA A 13 0.01 -0.62 14.26
C ALA A 13 0.96 -0.38 13.08
N TRP A 14 1.56 -1.46 12.56
CA TRP A 14 2.32 -1.43 11.31
C TRP A 14 1.41 -1.75 10.14
N GLU A 15 1.46 -0.91 9.12
CA GLU A 15 0.60 -1.01 7.93
C GLU A 15 1.31 -0.59 6.65
N ALA A 16 0.70 -0.88 5.50
CA ALA A 16 1.07 -0.31 4.22
C ALA A 16 0.48 1.11 4.09
N VAL A 17 0.85 1.84 3.03
CA VAL A 17 0.20 3.11 2.66
C VAL A 17 -1.29 2.88 2.42
N HIS A 18 -2.13 3.72 2.99
CA HIS A 18 -3.59 3.67 2.84
C HIS A 18 -4.16 5.06 2.62
N GLY A 19 -5.20 5.14 1.81
CA GLY A 19 -5.91 6.37 1.65
C GLY A 19 -7.33 6.20 1.13
N HIS A 20 -8.02 7.30 0.95
CA HIS A 20 -9.37 7.35 0.41
C HIS A 20 -9.32 7.93 -1.00
N VAL A 21 -10.15 7.39 -1.90
CA VAL A 21 -10.37 7.99 -3.21
C VAL A 21 -11.24 9.22 -3.04
N GLU A 22 -10.74 10.38 -3.41
CA GLU A 22 -11.46 11.64 -3.32
C GLU A 22 -12.49 11.80 -4.46
N ALA A 23 -13.41 12.76 -4.31
CA ALA A 23 -14.43 13.02 -5.32
C ALA A 23 -13.77 13.43 -6.66
N GLY A 24 -14.06 12.66 -7.71
CA GLY A 24 -13.50 12.87 -9.05
C GLY A 24 -12.10 12.27 -9.27
N GLU A 25 -11.53 11.63 -8.26
CA GLU A 25 -10.24 10.95 -8.34
C GLU A 25 -10.41 9.49 -8.79
N THR A 26 -9.42 8.94 -9.50
CA THR A 26 -9.35 7.50 -9.77
C THR A 26 -8.59 6.78 -8.66
N PRO A 27 -8.82 5.47 -8.42
CA PRO A 27 -8.03 4.72 -7.46
C PRO A 27 -6.52 4.74 -7.71
N VAL A 28 -6.11 4.81 -8.97
CA VAL A 28 -4.68 4.95 -9.35
C VAL A 28 -4.13 6.31 -8.89
N ALA A 29 -4.86 7.39 -9.16
CA ALA A 29 -4.45 8.73 -8.73
C ALA A 29 -4.37 8.82 -7.20
N ALA A 30 -5.37 8.28 -6.48
CA ALA A 30 -5.37 8.20 -5.03
C ALA A 30 -4.14 7.43 -4.50
N ALA A 31 -3.82 6.27 -5.06
CA ALA A 31 -2.67 5.47 -4.63
C ALA A 31 -1.35 6.24 -4.80
N VAL A 32 -1.17 6.98 -5.90
CA VAL A 32 0.03 7.80 -6.13
C VAL A 32 0.08 8.99 -5.18
N ARG A 33 -1.05 9.69 -4.97
CA ARG A 33 -1.15 10.82 -4.04
C ARG A 33 -0.82 10.39 -2.61
N GLU A 34 -1.48 9.33 -2.10
CA GLU A 34 -1.27 8.83 -0.74
C GLU A 34 0.17 8.34 -0.53
N LEU A 35 0.77 7.67 -1.54
CA LEU A 35 2.18 7.30 -1.48
C LEU A 35 3.07 8.53 -1.25
N GLY A 36 2.82 9.61 -2.00
CA GLY A 36 3.57 10.86 -1.85
C GLY A 36 3.33 11.54 -0.51
N GLU A 37 2.08 11.63 -0.07
CA GLU A 37 1.69 12.32 1.17
C GLU A 37 2.21 11.60 2.42
N GLU A 38 2.12 10.28 2.47
CA GLU A 38 2.52 9.51 3.65
C GLU A 38 4.02 9.22 3.73
N THR A 39 4.73 9.21 2.60
CA THR A 39 6.14 8.76 2.54
C THR A 39 7.10 9.70 1.83
N GLY A 40 6.60 10.66 1.06
CA GLY A 40 7.42 11.49 0.16
C GLY A 40 7.89 10.76 -1.10
N PHE A 41 7.48 9.51 -1.33
CA PHE A 41 7.94 8.74 -2.48
C PHE A 41 7.20 9.08 -3.77
N THR A 42 7.94 8.94 -4.87
CA THR A 42 7.40 8.91 -6.23
C THR A 42 7.56 7.50 -6.78
N ALA A 43 6.47 6.92 -7.31
CA ALA A 43 6.54 5.62 -7.95
C ALA A 43 7.25 5.72 -9.31
N GLU A 44 8.27 4.89 -9.52
CA GLU A 44 8.90 4.70 -10.84
C GLU A 44 8.05 3.77 -11.73
N ARG A 45 7.41 2.79 -11.09
CA ARG A 45 6.47 1.86 -11.70
C ARG A 45 5.36 1.58 -10.71
N LEU A 46 4.14 1.43 -11.21
CA LEU A 46 2.97 1.06 -10.41
C LEU A 46 2.32 -0.17 -11.03
N TYR A 47 2.04 -1.16 -10.21
CA TYR A 47 1.34 -2.37 -10.61
C TYR A 47 0.00 -2.49 -9.89
N ASN A 48 -1.05 -2.83 -10.63
CA ASN A 48 -2.30 -3.32 -10.08
C ASN A 48 -2.10 -4.81 -9.74
N LEU A 49 -2.31 -5.20 -8.48
CA LEU A 49 -2.14 -6.60 -8.06
C LEU A 49 -3.33 -7.50 -8.43
N SER A 50 -4.27 -7.02 -9.28
CA SER A 50 -5.51 -7.75 -9.60
C SER A 50 -6.28 -8.19 -8.36
N ARG A 51 -6.10 -7.46 -7.25
CA ARG A 51 -6.74 -7.73 -5.96
C ARG A 51 -7.66 -6.58 -5.57
N MET A 52 -8.87 -6.97 -5.15
CA MET A 52 -9.82 -6.08 -4.49
C MET A 52 -10.07 -6.62 -3.09
N GLU A 53 -9.73 -5.84 -2.07
CA GLU A 53 -10.09 -6.15 -0.68
C GLU A 53 -11.42 -5.51 -0.32
N ALA A 54 -12.23 -6.23 0.46
CA ALA A 54 -13.47 -5.70 0.99
C ALA A 54 -13.32 -5.47 2.50
N PHE A 55 -13.79 -4.33 2.96
CA PHE A 55 -13.74 -3.97 4.38
C PHE A 55 -15.10 -3.45 4.84
N TYR A 56 -15.66 -4.09 5.89
CA TYR A 56 -16.93 -3.65 6.48
C TYR A 56 -16.69 -2.60 7.56
N LEU A 57 -17.26 -1.44 7.35
CA LEU A 57 -17.23 -0.29 8.27
C LEU A 57 -18.50 -0.31 9.13
N HIS A 58 -18.46 -1.03 10.25
CA HIS A 58 -19.63 -1.26 11.11
C HIS A 58 -20.23 0.04 11.70
N ARG A 59 -19.44 1.12 11.81
CA ARG A 59 -19.91 2.41 12.35
C ARG A 59 -20.81 3.18 11.40
N THR A 60 -20.65 2.97 10.11
CA THR A 60 -21.40 3.64 9.03
C THR A 60 -22.24 2.68 8.22
N ASP A 61 -22.20 1.37 8.57
CA ASP A 61 -22.88 0.28 7.86
C ASP A 61 -22.55 0.25 6.36
N GLN A 62 -21.28 0.40 6.05
CA GLN A 62 -20.76 0.48 4.68
C GLN A 62 -19.77 -0.62 4.38
N VAL A 63 -19.72 -1.04 3.13
CA VAL A 63 -18.65 -1.88 2.59
C VAL A 63 -17.74 -1.03 1.72
N ALA A 64 -16.48 -0.89 2.12
CA ALA A 64 -15.45 -0.28 1.29
C ALA A 64 -14.79 -1.35 0.40
N LEU A 65 -14.61 -1.04 -0.87
CA LEU A 65 -13.80 -1.82 -1.81
C LEU A 65 -12.46 -1.13 -2.00
N ILE A 66 -11.38 -1.88 -1.80
CA ILE A 66 -10.02 -1.35 -1.74
C ILE A 66 -9.19 -2.03 -2.83
N PRO A 67 -8.96 -1.38 -3.98
CA PRO A 67 -8.00 -1.87 -4.97
C PRO A 67 -6.57 -1.80 -4.41
N VAL A 68 -5.77 -2.81 -4.71
CA VAL A 68 -4.42 -2.95 -4.16
C VAL A 68 -3.40 -2.77 -5.26
N PHE A 69 -2.39 -1.94 -4.96
CA PHE A 69 -1.29 -1.62 -5.86
C PHE A 69 0.06 -1.93 -5.22
N ALA A 70 1.06 -2.20 -6.06
CA ALA A 70 2.46 -2.25 -5.66
C ALA A 70 3.24 -1.16 -6.40
N ALA A 71 3.90 -0.30 -5.64
CA ALA A 71 4.76 0.73 -6.19
C ALA A 71 6.23 0.30 -6.10
N VAL A 72 6.95 0.43 -7.21
CA VAL A 72 8.42 0.36 -7.24
C VAL A 72 8.94 1.78 -7.13
N ILE A 73 9.85 2.00 -6.21
CA ILE A 73 10.43 3.31 -5.93
C ILE A 73 11.95 3.23 -6.01
N ASP A 74 12.62 4.37 -6.14
CA ASP A 74 14.07 4.47 -6.00
C ASP A 74 14.50 4.01 -4.59
N PRO A 75 15.35 2.98 -4.45
CA PRO A 75 15.81 2.50 -3.15
C PRO A 75 16.65 3.55 -2.37
N ALA A 76 17.17 4.58 -3.05
CA ALA A 76 17.89 5.69 -2.43
C ALA A 76 16.97 6.83 -1.95
N ALA A 77 15.67 6.79 -2.27
CA ALA A 77 14.73 7.83 -1.88
C ALA A 77 14.60 7.92 -0.35
N LEU A 78 14.61 9.14 0.16
CA LEU A 78 14.44 9.40 1.59
C LEU A 78 12.96 9.36 1.96
N VAL A 79 12.65 8.70 3.08
CA VAL A 79 11.30 8.68 3.63
C VAL A 79 11.00 9.98 4.34
N VAL A 80 9.89 10.63 3.97
CA VAL A 80 9.34 11.80 4.63
C VAL A 80 7.94 11.47 5.11
N LEU A 81 7.82 11.16 6.41
CA LEU A 81 6.54 10.74 7.00
C LEU A 81 5.56 11.92 7.14
N SER A 82 4.29 11.64 6.92
CA SER A 82 3.19 12.53 7.33
C SER A 82 3.01 12.51 8.85
N GLY A 83 2.15 13.40 9.39
CA GLY A 83 1.81 13.40 10.82
C GLY A 83 1.03 12.16 11.29
N GLU A 84 0.56 11.32 10.39
CA GLU A 84 -0.16 10.09 10.72
C GLU A 84 0.76 8.96 11.14
N HIS A 85 2.04 9.03 10.78
CA HIS A 85 3.03 7.99 11.02
C HIS A 85 4.22 8.54 11.80
N ASP A 86 4.75 7.73 12.74
CA ASP A 86 5.91 8.07 13.58
C ASP A 86 7.09 7.10 13.41
N GLY A 87 7.00 6.18 12.47
CA GLY A 87 8.06 5.23 12.15
C GLY A 87 7.87 4.54 10.82
N TRP A 88 8.95 4.05 10.25
CA TRP A 88 8.95 3.28 9.01
C TRP A 88 10.02 2.20 9.01
N ARG A 89 9.85 1.17 8.18
CA ARG A 89 10.82 0.09 8.00
C ARG A 89 10.76 -0.49 6.58
N TRP A 90 11.94 -0.80 6.04
CA TRP A 90 12.08 -1.75 4.95
C TRP A 90 12.37 -3.13 5.51
N LEU A 91 11.60 -4.13 5.10
CA LEU A 91 11.76 -5.52 5.52
C LEU A 91 11.62 -6.45 4.31
N PRO A 92 12.29 -7.61 4.30
CA PRO A 92 11.94 -8.70 3.40
C PRO A 92 10.47 -9.06 3.54
N LEU A 93 9.80 -9.44 2.44
CA LEU A 93 8.35 -9.73 2.40
C LEU A 93 7.88 -10.65 3.52
N ALA A 94 8.62 -11.76 3.77
CA ALA A 94 8.28 -12.72 4.82
C ALA A 94 8.28 -12.11 6.24
N LYS A 95 9.19 -11.19 6.52
CA LYS A 95 9.22 -10.47 7.82
C LYS A 95 8.13 -9.42 7.90
N ALA A 96 7.91 -8.67 6.82
CA ALA A 96 6.83 -7.69 6.76
C ALA A 96 5.47 -8.34 7.01
N GLY A 97 5.21 -9.51 6.43
CA GLY A 97 3.99 -10.28 6.65
C GLY A 97 3.75 -10.70 8.10
N GLN A 98 4.78 -10.83 8.91
CA GLN A 98 4.64 -11.15 10.34
C GLN A 98 4.28 -9.91 11.20
N GLU A 99 4.70 -8.72 10.78
CA GLU A 99 4.54 -7.48 11.54
C GLU A 99 3.32 -6.66 11.13
N LEU A 100 2.85 -6.75 9.89
CA LEU A 100 1.67 -6.03 9.41
C LEU A 100 0.43 -6.39 10.24
N ALA A 101 -0.27 -5.36 10.71
CA ALA A 101 -1.44 -5.51 11.58
C ALA A 101 -2.64 -6.13 10.84
N TRP A 102 -2.83 -5.78 9.58
CA TRP A 102 -4.03 -6.15 8.84
C TRP A 102 -3.84 -7.44 8.03
N PRO A 103 -4.71 -8.46 8.23
CA PRO A 103 -4.63 -9.72 7.46
C PRO A 103 -4.72 -9.53 5.94
N ARG A 104 -5.46 -8.51 5.46
CA ARG A 104 -5.56 -8.18 4.05
C ARG A 104 -4.21 -7.78 3.44
N GLU A 105 -3.40 -7.00 4.17
CA GLU A 105 -2.08 -6.58 3.71
C GLU A 105 -1.10 -7.73 3.63
N ARG A 106 -1.19 -8.68 4.57
CA ARG A 106 -0.36 -9.91 4.53
C ARG A 106 -0.64 -10.72 3.26
N ARG A 107 -1.93 -10.86 2.89
CA ARG A 107 -2.30 -11.51 1.62
C ARG A 107 -1.81 -10.76 0.39
N SER A 108 -1.81 -9.42 0.45
CA SER A 108 -1.28 -8.58 -0.64
C SER A 108 0.22 -8.78 -0.84
N LEU A 109 1.01 -9.02 0.23
CA LEU A 109 2.43 -9.37 0.11
C LEU A 109 2.66 -10.72 -0.57
N GLU A 110 1.76 -11.68 -0.39
CA GLU A 110 1.81 -12.97 -1.09
C GLU A 110 1.62 -12.76 -2.60
N ASP A 111 0.68 -11.89 -2.99
CA ASP A 111 0.49 -11.54 -4.41
C ASP A 111 1.71 -10.80 -4.98
N VAL A 112 2.32 -9.88 -4.23
CA VAL A 112 3.57 -9.23 -4.64
C VAL A 112 4.67 -10.27 -4.88
N ALA A 113 4.82 -11.26 -4.00
CA ALA A 113 5.82 -12.31 -4.14
C ALA A 113 5.56 -13.16 -5.40
N ILE A 114 4.31 -13.52 -5.66
CA ILE A 114 3.92 -14.35 -6.81
C ILE A 114 4.05 -13.57 -8.13
N LEU A 115 3.52 -12.35 -8.18
CA LEU A 115 3.38 -11.59 -9.41
C LEU A 115 4.66 -10.83 -9.80
N LEU A 116 5.39 -10.30 -8.78
CA LEU A 116 6.50 -9.38 -9.00
C LEU A 116 7.85 -9.90 -8.46
N GLY A 117 7.88 -11.12 -7.92
CA GLY A 117 9.09 -11.66 -7.26
C GLY A 117 10.30 -11.83 -8.18
N SER A 118 10.11 -11.84 -9.50
CA SER A 118 11.18 -11.85 -10.51
C SER A 118 11.64 -10.45 -10.97
N GLY A 119 11.11 -9.38 -10.36
CA GLY A 119 11.42 -7.98 -10.71
C GLY A 119 10.46 -7.31 -11.68
N GLY A 120 9.46 -8.03 -12.16
CA GLY A 120 8.36 -7.55 -13.00
C GLY A 120 7.29 -8.62 -13.15
N ALA A 121 6.15 -8.29 -13.78
CA ALA A 121 5.00 -9.17 -13.88
C ALA A 121 5.11 -10.22 -15.02
N GLY A 122 6.25 -10.29 -15.71
CA GLY A 122 6.48 -11.27 -16.77
C GLY A 122 5.41 -11.23 -17.87
N PRO A 123 4.74 -12.37 -18.18
CA PRO A 123 3.70 -12.41 -19.22
C PRO A 123 2.46 -11.55 -18.90
N LEU A 124 2.31 -11.10 -17.65
CA LEU A 124 1.17 -10.28 -17.20
C LEU A 124 1.49 -8.77 -17.19
N GLU A 125 2.68 -8.39 -17.65
CA GLU A 125 3.16 -7.00 -17.56
C GLU A 125 2.22 -5.99 -18.23
N ASP A 126 1.67 -6.32 -19.40
CA ASP A 126 0.75 -5.49 -20.17
C ASP A 126 -0.62 -5.27 -19.51
N VAL A 127 -0.99 -6.16 -18.60
CA VAL A 127 -2.27 -6.10 -17.86
C VAL A 127 -2.11 -5.49 -16.48
N LEU A 128 -1.00 -5.81 -15.79
CA LEU A 128 -0.81 -5.43 -14.40
C LEU A 128 -0.06 -4.10 -14.23
N ARG A 129 0.83 -3.75 -15.15
CA ARG A 129 1.57 -2.49 -15.09
C ARG A 129 0.66 -1.31 -15.44
N VAL A 130 0.56 -0.35 -14.53
CA VAL A 130 -0.23 0.88 -14.72
C VAL A 130 0.59 1.93 -15.47
N PHE A 131 1.86 2.10 -15.10
CA PHE A 131 2.89 2.92 -15.78
C PHE A 131 4.30 2.49 -15.36
#